data_2eee698c1235bbf8d9de909fc21b4e9c
#
_entry.id   2eee698c1235bbf8d9de909fc21b4e9c
#
_cell.length_a   1.000
_cell.length_b   1.000
_cell.length_c   1.000
_cell.angle_alpha   90.00
_cell.angle_beta   90.00
_cell.angle_gamma   90.00
#
_symmetry.space_group_name_H-M   'P 1'
#
loop_
_entity.id
_entity.type
_entity.pdbx_description
1 polymer ?
#
loop_
_entity_poly.entity_id
_entity_poly.type
_entity_poly.pdbx_seq_one_letter_code
_entity_poly.pdbx_strand_id
1 'polypeptide(L)'
;LPQTSDRYRPVNRARRHFVGLAAAASAKVAAVSALAVTTLSSSASARNGNGNAFGWEIGKGNPHKGGGHCFLRGTSILTPAGEVRIEDLRIGDLVETVRGEAMPIKWIGRHLFRKSGAAWSERVMPIRISRHALDERTPHTDLYLSPEHALFIDGVLMPVEALVNGTSIVPALPSDMETVEYFHILLDSHEVILAEGAHAETCLLRGSDHEHFTNFIEYERLYGSGPRPVMEPFAPQVGFDNAREHLKGLLLLGLSPFVQVHDPVRSAWERLAARAEECAG
;
A
#
# COMPACT_ATOMS: atom_id res chain seq x y z
N LEU A 1 37.10 -46.32 28.32
CA LEU A 1 35.91 -45.55 28.67
C LEU A 1 35.99 -44.18 28.05
N PRO A 2 35.19 -43.82 27.00
CA PRO A 2 35.04 -42.46 26.53
C PRO A 2 33.76 -41.85 27.12
N GLN A 3 33.88 -40.66 27.68
CA GLN A 3 32.76 -39.83 28.15
C GLN A 3 32.07 -39.15 26.97
N THR A 4 30.77 -39.38 26.83
CA THR A 4 29.88 -38.67 25.93
C THR A 4 29.47 -37.35 26.56
N SER A 5 29.88 -36.24 25.97
CA SER A 5 29.38 -34.90 26.31
C SER A 5 28.04 -34.63 25.62
N ASP A 6 27.01 -34.59 26.42
CA ASP A 6 25.66 -34.23 26.04
C ASP A 6 25.60 -32.72 25.76
N ARG A 7 25.38 -32.32 24.49
CA ARG A 7 25.22 -30.92 24.10
C ARG A 7 23.76 -30.51 24.25
N TYR A 8 23.49 -29.80 25.32
CA TYR A 8 22.25 -29.11 25.59
C TYR A 8 21.95 -28.10 24.47
N ARG A 9 20.85 -28.35 23.73
CA ARG A 9 20.26 -27.36 22.79
C ARG A 9 19.17 -26.60 23.53
N PRO A 10 19.22 -25.24 23.58
CA PRO A 10 18.12 -24.48 24.13
C PRO A 10 16.92 -24.49 23.17
N VAL A 11 15.79 -24.99 23.65
CA VAL A 11 14.51 -24.98 22.95
C VAL A 11 13.92 -23.58 23.07
N ASN A 12 13.75 -22.95 21.92
CA ASN A 12 13.17 -21.61 21.79
C ASN A 12 11.68 -21.62 22.19
N ARG A 13 11.35 -21.08 23.37
CA ARG A 13 10.00 -21.06 23.99
C ARG A 13 9.08 -19.96 23.48
N ALA A 14 9.42 -19.26 22.40
CA ALA A 14 8.65 -18.10 21.89
C ALA A 14 7.54 -18.44 20.88
N ARG A 15 7.27 -19.73 20.60
CA ARG A 15 6.30 -20.13 19.55
C ARG A 15 4.94 -20.64 20.05
N ARG A 16 4.49 -20.34 21.27
CA ARG A 16 3.26 -20.95 21.80
C ARG A 16 2.16 -20.00 22.29
N HIS A 17 2.01 -18.81 21.76
CA HIS A 17 0.89 -17.94 22.20
C HIS A 17 0.04 -17.33 21.06
N PHE A 18 0.06 -17.88 19.84
CA PHE A 18 -0.79 -17.36 18.76
C PHE A 18 -1.73 -18.40 18.09
N VAL A 19 -2.06 -19.49 18.78
CA VAL A 19 -3.09 -20.42 18.29
C VAL A 19 -4.13 -20.60 19.38
N GLY A 20 -5.13 -19.75 19.41
CA GLY A 20 -6.22 -19.92 20.36
C GLY A 20 -7.20 -18.77 20.42
N LEU A 21 -7.77 -18.32 19.28
CA LEU A 21 -9.03 -17.55 19.28
C LEU A 21 -9.69 -17.55 17.89
N ALA A 22 -10.02 -18.73 17.38
CA ALA A 22 -10.87 -18.85 16.18
C ALA A 22 -11.70 -20.14 16.28
N ALA A 23 -12.61 -20.19 17.26
CA ALA A 23 -13.71 -21.16 17.24
C ALA A 23 -14.75 -20.76 18.30
N ALA A 24 -15.71 -19.92 17.94
CA ALA A 24 -17.08 -19.91 18.47
C ALA A 24 -17.84 -18.67 17.99
N ALA A 25 -18.49 -18.76 16.85
CA ALA A 25 -19.76 -18.05 16.59
C ALA A 25 -20.34 -18.51 15.24
N SER A 26 -20.78 -19.74 15.18
CA SER A 26 -21.78 -20.15 14.19
C SER A 26 -23.11 -20.23 14.92
N ALA A 27 -24.05 -19.32 14.62
CA ALA A 27 -25.46 -19.61 14.46
C ALA A 27 -26.33 -18.32 14.47
N LYS A 28 -27.16 -18.22 13.45
CA LYS A 28 -28.45 -17.51 13.39
C LYS A 28 -28.42 -15.98 13.30
N VAL A 29 -28.68 -15.43 12.12
CA VAL A 29 -29.86 -14.60 11.89
C VAL A 29 -30.20 -14.60 10.40
N ALA A 30 -31.30 -15.24 10.04
CA ALA A 30 -32.07 -14.95 8.85
C ALA A 30 -33.09 -13.87 9.25
N ALA A 31 -33.00 -12.70 8.67
CA ALA A 31 -34.11 -11.74 8.65
C ALA A 31 -34.03 -10.89 7.38
N VAL A 32 -35.00 -11.10 6.56
CA VAL A 32 -35.40 -10.42 5.34
C VAL A 32 -35.61 -8.94 5.59
N SER A 33 -35.06 -8.09 4.74
CA SER A 33 -35.67 -6.80 4.43
C SER A 33 -35.34 -6.41 2.99
N ALA A 34 -36.36 -6.60 2.15
CA ALA A 34 -36.40 -6.07 0.80
C ALA A 34 -36.52 -4.54 0.87
N LEU A 35 -35.52 -3.81 0.41
CA LEU A 35 -35.63 -2.38 0.11
C LEU A 35 -35.57 -2.21 -1.40
N ALA A 36 -36.68 -1.76 -1.96
CA ALA A 36 -36.83 -1.40 -3.35
C ALA A 36 -35.90 -0.22 -3.69
N VAL A 37 -34.98 -0.44 -4.61
CA VAL A 37 -34.16 0.63 -5.19
C VAL A 37 -34.89 1.12 -6.44
N THR A 38 -35.51 2.29 -6.35
CA THR A 38 -35.98 3.05 -7.49
C THR A 38 -34.81 3.64 -8.25
N THR A 39 -34.61 3.18 -9.47
CA THR A 39 -33.62 3.75 -10.40
C THR A 39 -34.11 5.10 -10.93
N LEU A 40 -33.48 6.17 -10.49
CA LEU A 40 -33.57 7.46 -11.16
C LEU A 40 -32.50 7.54 -12.24
N SER A 41 -32.95 7.41 -13.48
CA SER A 41 -32.14 7.66 -14.67
C SER A 41 -31.96 9.17 -14.84
N SER A 42 -30.80 9.70 -14.55
CA SER A 42 -30.43 11.08 -14.91
C SER A 42 -29.64 11.08 -16.20
N SER A 43 -30.23 11.67 -17.22
CA SER A 43 -29.61 11.95 -18.51
C SER A 43 -28.52 13.00 -18.36
N ALA A 44 -27.26 12.65 -18.56
CA ALA A 44 -26.17 13.61 -18.62
C ALA A 44 -26.05 14.19 -20.02
N SER A 45 -26.32 15.48 -20.16
CA SER A 45 -26.06 16.27 -21.37
C SER A 45 -24.55 16.42 -21.59
N ALA A 46 -24.10 16.00 -22.75
CA ALA A 46 -22.77 16.28 -23.25
C ALA A 46 -22.58 17.77 -23.50
N ARG A 47 -21.64 18.40 -22.81
CA ARG A 47 -21.21 19.77 -23.08
C ARG A 47 -19.87 19.71 -23.80
N ASN A 48 -19.91 20.12 -25.07
CA ASN A 48 -18.77 20.32 -25.95
C ASN A 48 -17.93 21.49 -25.41
N GLY A 49 -16.68 21.25 -25.06
CA GLY A 49 -15.71 22.26 -24.63
C GLY A 49 -14.40 22.08 -25.36
N ASN A 50 -14.18 22.93 -26.34
CA ASN A 50 -12.94 23.10 -27.11
C ASN A 50 -11.85 23.63 -26.17
N GLY A 51 -10.75 22.91 -25.98
CA GLY A 51 -9.62 23.37 -25.17
C GLY A 51 -8.33 22.64 -25.57
N ASN A 52 -7.39 23.42 -26.03
CA ASN A 52 -6.11 23.08 -26.66
C ASN A 52 -5.32 21.99 -25.95
N ALA A 53 -5.03 20.95 -26.72
CA ALA A 53 -4.10 19.89 -26.38
C ALA A 53 -2.65 20.38 -26.54
N PHE A 54 -1.89 20.41 -25.45
CA PHE A 54 -0.43 20.32 -25.54
C PHE A 54 -0.07 18.87 -25.30
N GLY A 55 0.38 18.22 -26.40
CA GLY A 55 0.68 16.81 -26.45
C GLY A 55 1.91 16.41 -25.65
N TRP A 56 1.75 15.31 -24.90
CA TRP A 56 2.83 14.40 -24.54
C TRP A 56 2.34 12.97 -24.83
N GLU A 57 2.57 12.54 -26.06
CA GLU A 57 2.42 11.14 -26.46
C GLU A 57 3.66 10.36 -26.02
N ILE A 58 3.65 9.83 -24.83
CA ILE A 58 4.34 8.58 -24.49
C ILE A 58 3.37 7.84 -23.54
N GLY A 59 2.63 6.88 -24.11
CA GLY A 59 1.68 6.03 -23.40
C GLY A 59 0.30 6.69 -23.25
N LYS A 60 -0.71 6.14 -23.92
CA LYS A 60 -2.13 6.50 -23.76
C LYS A 60 -2.64 6.04 -22.40
N GLY A 61 -2.09 6.61 -21.32
CA GLY A 61 -2.61 6.46 -19.96
C GLY A 61 -3.59 7.60 -19.69
N ASN A 62 -4.71 7.30 -19.07
CA ASN A 62 -5.69 8.28 -18.63
C ASN A 62 -5.01 9.31 -17.72
N PRO A 63 -4.95 10.63 -18.06
CA PRO A 63 -4.25 11.65 -17.26
C PRO A 63 -4.87 11.92 -15.88
N HIS A 64 -5.90 11.18 -15.50
CA HIS A 64 -6.64 11.36 -14.25
C HIS A 64 -6.29 10.35 -13.14
N LYS A 65 -5.40 9.38 -13.41
CA LYS A 65 -4.89 8.51 -12.33
C LYS A 65 -3.47 8.93 -11.98
N GLY A 66 -3.30 9.42 -10.76
CA GLY A 66 -2.02 9.78 -10.17
C GLY A 66 -1.04 8.61 -10.10
N GLY A 67 0.11 8.80 -9.49
CA GLY A 67 1.27 7.91 -9.51
C GLY A 67 1.09 6.47 -9.05
N GLY A 68 -0.15 5.97 -8.86
CA GLY A 68 -0.41 4.61 -8.38
C GLY A 68 0.16 4.38 -6.97
N HIS A 69 0.15 3.13 -6.52
CA HIS A 69 0.65 2.70 -5.21
C HIS A 69 2.13 2.34 -5.32
N CYS A 70 3.06 3.31 -5.26
CA CYS A 70 4.45 3.11 -5.64
C CYS A 70 5.46 3.54 -4.57
N PHE A 71 6.61 2.85 -4.56
CA PHE A 71 7.82 3.24 -3.83
C PHE A 71 8.66 4.17 -4.67
N LEU A 72 9.26 5.19 -4.07
CA LEU A 72 10.24 6.03 -4.75
C LEU A 72 11.55 5.26 -4.96
N ARG A 73 12.27 5.56 -6.06
CA ARG A 73 13.65 5.09 -6.27
C ARG A 73 14.51 5.33 -5.03
N GLY A 74 15.32 4.35 -4.67
CA GLY A 74 16.19 4.40 -3.50
C GLY A 74 15.57 3.82 -2.24
N THR A 75 14.29 3.40 -2.24
CA THR A 75 13.67 2.69 -1.11
C THR A 75 14.30 1.32 -0.93
N SER A 76 14.71 0.98 0.30
CA SER A 76 15.23 -0.35 0.64
C SER A 76 14.08 -1.29 0.99
N ILE A 77 14.06 -2.45 0.36
CA ILE A 77 13.09 -3.53 0.60
C ILE A 77 13.81 -4.69 1.29
N LEU A 78 13.21 -5.22 2.35
CA LEU A 78 13.77 -6.35 3.08
C LEU A 78 13.65 -7.64 2.27
N THR A 79 14.80 -8.31 2.11
CA THR A 79 14.93 -9.64 1.50
C THR A 79 15.53 -10.62 2.52
N PRO A 80 15.49 -11.93 2.29
CA PRO A 80 16.17 -12.90 3.16
C PRO A 80 17.68 -12.69 3.29
N ALA A 81 18.30 -11.98 2.33
CA ALA A 81 19.72 -11.65 2.34
C ALA A 81 20.05 -10.28 2.96
N GLY A 82 19.04 -9.55 3.43
CA GLY A 82 19.12 -8.18 3.93
C GLY A 82 18.38 -7.19 3.04
N GLU A 83 18.57 -5.93 3.29
CA GLU A 83 17.89 -4.86 2.53
C GLU A 83 18.53 -4.65 1.16
N VAL A 84 17.69 -4.50 0.14
CA VAL A 84 18.08 -4.25 -1.25
C VAL A 84 17.31 -3.04 -1.77
N ARG A 85 17.99 -2.13 -2.50
CA ARG A 85 17.32 -1.00 -3.16
C ARG A 85 16.32 -1.50 -4.17
N ILE A 86 15.15 -0.89 -4.22
CA ILE A 86 14.05 -1.33 -5.08
C ILE A 86 14.41 -1.35 -6.56
N GLU A 87 15.26 -0.44 -7.01
CA GLU A 87 15.76 -0.40 -8.40
C GLU A 87 16.74 -1.54 -8.76
N ASP A 88 17.32 -2.18 -7.74
CA ASP A 88 18.27 -3.29 -7.92
C ASP A 88 17.58 -4.66 -7.85
N LEU A 89 16.33 -4.70 -7.35
CA LEU A 89 15.51 -5.91 -7.32
C LEU A 89 15.13 -6.39 -8.72
N ARG A 90 15.00 -7.71 -8.86
CA ARG A 90 14.64 -8.40 -10.11
C ARG A 90 13.49 -9.36 -9.92
N ILE A 91 12.85 -9.71 -11.02
CA ILE A 91 11.85 -10.78 -11.05
C ILE A 91 12.52 -12.08 -10.58
N GLY A 92 11.87 -12.75 -9.61
CA GLY A 92 12.37 -13.97 -8.97
C GLY A 92 13.12 -13.73 -7.67
N ASP A 93 13.57 -12.51 -7.36
CA ASP A 93 14.14 -12.20 -6.05
C ASP A 93 13.06 -12.37 -4.97
N LEU A 94 13.46 -12.82 -3.78
CA LEU A 94 12.58 -13.01 -2.66
C LEU A 94 12.49 -11.74 -1.83
N VAL A 95 11.27 -11.35 -1.43
CA VAL A 95 11.03 -10.27 -0.48
C VAL A 95 10.33 -10.81 0.76
N GLU A 96 10.72 -10.31 1.95
CA GLU A 96 10.10 -10.70 3.21
C GLU A 96 8.72 -10.08 3.34
N THR A 97 7.73 -10.89 3.73
CA THR A 97 6.37 -10.41 4.03
C THR A 97 6.13 -10.35 5.53
N VAL A 98 5.17 -9.54 5.96
CA VAL A 98 4.79 -9.46 7.39
C VAL A 98 4.22 -10.78 7.93
N ARG A 99 3.88 -11.75 7.08
CA ARG A 99 3.47 -13.10 7.48
C ARG A 99 4.67 -13.97 7.87
N GLY A 100 5.89 -13.50 7.64
CA GLY A 100 7.14 -14.21 7.92
C GLY A 100 7.52 -15.26 6.87
N GLU A 101 6.97 -15.11 5.67
CA GLU A 101 7.30 -15.92 4.49
C GLU A 101 7.91 -15.01 3.43
N ALA A 102 9.03 -15.42 2.86
CA ALA A 102 9.63 -14.73 1.72
C ALA A 102 8.95 -15.17 0.43
N MET A 103 8.51 -14.21 -0.39
CA MET A 103 7.79 -14.47 -1.63
C MET A 103 8.57 -13.96 -2.85
N PRO A 104 8.54 -14.69 -3.99
CA PRO A 104 9.22 -14.26 -5.19
C PRO A 104 8.50 -13.11 -5.90
N ILE A 105 9.26 -12.11 -6.30
CA ILE A 105 8.78 -11.02 -7.16
C ILE A 105 8.36 -11.59 -8.51
N LYS A 106 7.13 -11.30 -8.92
CA LYS A 106 6.58 -11.69 -10.22
C LYS A 106 6.80 -10.63 -11.28
N TRP A 107 6.71 -9.38 -10.90
CA TRP A 107 6.96 -8.25 -11.77
C TRP A 107 7.24 -6.98 -10.96
N ILE A 108 7.95 -6.03 -11.58
CA ILE A 108 8.22 -4.72 -10.99
C ILE A 108 7.73 -3.67 -11.99
N GLY A 109 6.57 -3.07 -11.67
CA GLY A 109 6.06 -1.92 -12.41
C GLY A 109 6.95 -0.71 -12.20
N ARG A 110 7.16 0.09 -13.27
CA ARG A 110 7.97 1.31 -13.24
C ARG A 110 7.21 2.47 -13.83
N HIS A 111 7.29 3.62 -13.15
CA HIS A 111 6.73 4.88 -13.63
C HIS A 111 7.80 5.97 -13.56
N LEU A 112 8.07 6.60 -14.68
CA LEU A 112 8.98 7.75 -14.75
C LEU A 112 8.17 9.01 -15.04
N PHE A 113 8.18 9.94 -14.10
CA PHE A 113 7.59 11.27 -14.26
C PHE A 113 8.67 12.32 -14.45
N ARG A 114 8.40 13.28 -15.31
CA ARG A 114 9.25 14.45 -15.53
C ARG A 114 8.50 15.71 -15.12
N LYS A 115 9.20 16.61 -14.46
CA LYS A 115 8.63 17.92 -14.07
C LYS A 115 8.26 18.69 -15.33
N SER A 116 7.00 19.08 -15.45
CA SER A 116 6.47 19.80 -16.62
C SER A 116 6.12 21.27 -16.35
N GLY A 117 6.47 21.80 -15.19
CA GLY A 117 6.16 23.18 -14.78
C GLY A 117 7.00 23.62 -13.59
N ALA A 118 6.62 24.74 -12.98
CA ALA A 118 7.33 25.30 -11.83
C ALA A 118 7.23 24.39 -10.58
N ALA A 119 6.12 23.67 -10.43
CA ALA A 119 5.87 22.74 -9.32
C ALA A 119 5.53 21.35 -9.83
N TRP A 120 5.73 20.33 -8.98
CA TRP A 120 5.23 18.98 -9.19
C TRP A 120 3.72 18.93 -9.00
N SER A 121 3.05 18.05 -9.76
CA SER A 121 1.66 17.73 -9.49
C SER A 121 1.54 17.05 -8.12
N GLU A 122 0.54 17.45 -7.33
CA GLU A 122 0.26 16.83 -6.01
C GLU A 122 0.08 15.32 -6.10
N ARG A 123 -0.46 14.80 -7.21
CA ARG A 123 -0.65 13.37 -7.44
C ARG A 123 0.64 12.59 -7.69
N VAL A 124 1.73 13.29 -8.03
CA VAL A 124 3.04 12.70 -8.31
C VAL A 124 4.02 13.01 -7.20
N MET A 125 3.80 14.10 -6.46
CA MET A 125 4.66 14.50 -5.34
C MET A 125 4.70 13.38 -4.30
N PRO A 126 5.89 12.81 -3.98
CA PRO A 126 5.99 11.81 -2.95
C PRO A 126 5.59 12.36 -1.59
N ILE A 127 5.08 11.49 -0.73
CA ILE A 127 4.91 11.78 0.68
C ILE A 127 6.08 11.14 1.42
N ARG A 128 6.82 11.98 2.14
CA ARG A 128 7.88 11.57 3.05
C ARG A 128 7.28 11.17 4.38
N ILE A 129 7.59 9.98 4.81
CA ILE A 129 7.43 9.51 6.19
C ILE A 129 8.80 9.60 6.84
N SER A 130 8.98 10.55 7.74
CA SER A 130 10.27 10.80 8.39
C SER A 130 10.71 9.58 9.19
N ARG A 131 12.01 9.41 9.32
CA ARG A 131 12.60 8.41 10.19
C ARG A 131 11.90 8.40 11.56
N HIS A 132 11.49 7.21 12.02
CA HIS A 132 10.81 6.97 13.30
C HIS A 132 9.43 7.66 13.44
N ALA A 133 8.80 8.07 12.34
CA ALA A 133 7.50 8.72 12.39
C ALA A 133 6.35 7.78 12.76
N LEU A 134 6.46 6.48 12.48
CA LEU A 134 5.40 5.51 12.74
C LEU A 134 5.49 4.92 14.15
N ASP A 135 6.72 4.61 14.60
CA ASP A 135 7.06 4.14 15.95
C ASP A 135 8.53 4.45 16.27
N GLU A 136 9.08 3.94 17.39
CA GLU A 136 10.45 4.22 17.86
C GLU A 136 11.55 3.76 16.88
N ARG A 137 11.23 2.90 15.93
CA ARG A 137 12.18 2.25 15.02
C ARG A 137 11.81 2.39 13.55
N THR A 138 10.57 2.80 13.26
CA THR A 138 9.97 2.68 11.92
C THR A 138 9.48 4.03 11.39
N PRO A 139 9.81 4.36 10.14
CA PRO A 139 10.85 3.74 9.32
C PRO A 139 12.25 4.04 9.89
N HIS A 140 13.25 3.20 9.62
CA HIS A 140 14.60 3.42 10.14
C HIS A 140 15.39 4.51 9.37
N THR A 141 14.91 4.93 8.20
CA THR A 141 15.32 6.11 7.43
C THR A 141 14.08 6.72 6.78
N ASP A 142 14.18 7.90 6.21
CA ASP A 142 13.03 8.55 5.54
C ASP A 142 12.49 7.66 4.41
N LEU A 143 11.21 7.32 4.47
CA LEU A 143 10.51 6.55 3.45
C LEU A 143 9.68 7.48 2.57
N TYR A 144 9.79 7.30 1.25
CA TYR A 144 9.06 8.10 0.26
C TYR A 144 8.12 7.22 -0.55
N LEU A 145 6.84 7.53 -0.49
CA LEU A 145 5.78 6.79 -1.17
C LEU A 145 4.94 7.73 -2.06
N SER A 146 4.31 7.18 -3.09
CA SER A 146 3.27 7.93 -3.80
C SER A 146 2.04 8.15 -2.89
N PRO A 147 1.23 9.19 -3.10
CA PRO A 147 0.14 9.58 -2.18
C PRO A 147 -0.85 8.45 -1.85
N GLU A 148 -1.25 7.67 -2.84
CA GLU A 148 -2.24 6.60 -2.70
C GLU A 148 -1.64 5.27 -2.16
N HIS A 149 -0.31 5.16 -1.99
CA HIS A 149 0.33 3.96 -1.48
C HIS A 149 -0.07 3.70 -0.03
N ALA A 150 -0.51 2.48 0.27
CA ALA A 150 -0.98 2.17 1.61
C ALA A 150 0.11 1.60 2.52
N LEU A 151 0.08 2.09 3.77
CA LEU A 151 0.76 1.49 4.90
C LEU A 151 -0.20 0.58 5.65
N PHE A 152 0.31 -0.53 6.14
CA PHE A 152 -0.43 -1.44 7.00
C PHE A 152 -0.23 -1.03 8.46
N ILE A 153 -1.29 -0.46 9.05
CA ILE A 153 -1.30 0.09 10.41
C ILE A 153 -2.53 -0.47 11.13
N ASP A 154 -2.36 -0.99 12.33
CA ASP A 154 -3.44 -1.48 13.20
C ASP A 154 -4.42 -2.45 12.50
N GLY A 155 -3.90 -3.30 11.60
CA GLY A 155 -4.70 -4.33 10.93
C GLY A 155 -5.43 -3.86 9.68
N VAL A 156 -5.23 -2.64 9.22
CA VAL A 156 -5.85 -2.07 8.02
C VAL A 156 -4.81 -1.41 7.10
N LEU A 157 -5.15 -1.30 5.82
CA LEU A 157 -4.36 -0.58 4.83
C LEU A 157 -4.89 0.85 4.68
N MET A 158 -4.02 1.84 4.89
CA MET A 158 -4.34 3.26 4.82
C MET A 158 -3.43 3.96 3.81
N PRO A 159 -3.96 4.77 2.85
CA PRO A 159 -3.13 5.54 1.95
C PRO A 159 -2.33 6.58 2.73
N VAL A 160 -1.07 6.76 2.37
CA VAL A 160 -0.18 7.65 3.12
C VAL A 160 -0.62 9.11 3.08
N GLU A 161 -1.34 9.53 2.04
CA GLU A 161 -1.92 10.89 1.97
C GLU A 161 -2.93 11.18 3.08
N ALA A 162 -3.69 10.16 3.53
CA ALA A 162 -4.62 10.29 4.65
C ALA A 162 -3.92 10.45 6.01
N LEU A 163 -2.62 10.17 6.08
CA LEU A 163 -1.79 10.26 7.28
C LEU A 163 -0.94 11.54 7.34
N VAL A 164 -1.00 12.39 6.31
CA VAL A 164 -0.25 13.67 6.27
C VAL A 164 -0.61 14.52 7.49
N ASN A 165 0.40 14.85 8.31
CA ASN A 165 0.23 15.60 9.55
C ASN A 165 0.98 16.95 9.56
N GLY A 166 1.63 17.30 8.46
CA GLY A 166 2.33 18.59 8.31
C GLY A 166 3.70 18.68 8.99
N THR A 167 4.16 17.62 9.66
CA THR A 167 5.42 17.57 10.40
C THR A 167 6.27 16.36 10.02
N SER A 168 5.95 15.18 10.54
CA SER A 168 6.69 13.95 10.28
C SER A 168 6.24 13.21 9.03
N ILE A 169 5.02 13.48 8.53
CA ILE A 169 4.48 12.92 7.28
C ILE A 169 4.02 14.09 6.41
N VAL A 170 4.76 14.37 5.34
CA VAL A 170 4.57 15.56 4.51
C VAL A 170 4.86 15.28 3.03
N PRO A 171 4.20 15.97 2.10
CA PRO A 171 4.62 15.98 0.70
C PRO A 171 6.05 16.58 0.58
N ALA A 172 7.00 15.79 0.10
CA ALA A 172 8.38 16.24 -0.05
C ALA A 172 9.15 15.35 -1.04
N LEU A 173 10.16 15.92 -1.67
CA LEU A 173 11.19 15.22 -2.43
C LEU A 173 12.46 15.07 -1.58
N PRO A 174 13.25 14.00 -1.76
CA PRO A 174 14.54 13.84 -1.06
C PRO A 174 15.57 14.92 -1.46
N SER A 175 15.43 15.50 -2.65
CA SER A 175 16.26 16.58 -3.20
C SER A 175 15.54 17.27 -4.34
N ASP A 176 16.11 18.36 -4.89
CA ASP A 176 15.62 18.95 -6.13
C ASP A 176 15.81 17.97 -7.29
N MET A 177 14.70 17.42 -7.78
CA MET A 177 14.65 16.40 -8.83
C MET A 177 13.86 16.93 -10.03
N GLU A 178 14.39 16.71 -11.22
CA GLU A 178 13.68 16.94 -12.49
C GLU A 178 12.87 15.72 -12.94
N THR A 179 13.15 14.55 -12.32
CA THR A 179 12.47 13.29 -12.58
C THR A 179 12.15 12.57 -11.27
N VAL A 180 10.99 11.95 -11.22
CA VAL A 180 10.55 11.05 -10.13
C VAL A 180 10.35 9.68 -10.75
N GLU A 181 11.07 8.68 -10.24
CA GLU A 181 10.94 7.29 -10.67
C GLU A 181 10.33 6.46 -9.56
N TYR A 182 9.18 5.87 -9.88
CA TYR A 182 8.41 5.04 -8.97
C TYR A 182 8.45 3.56 -9.37
N PHE A 183 8.40 2.70 -8.38
CA PHE A 183 8.40 1.25 -8.53
C PHE A 183 7.25 0.62 -7.77
N HIS A 184 6.69 -0.47 -8.31
CA HIS A 184 5.65 -1.23 -7.66
C HIS A 184 5.93 -2.73 -7.78
N ILE A 185 6.00 -3.44 -6.65
CA ILE A 185 6.32 -4.87 -6.59
C ILE A 185 5.04 -5.69 -6.68
N LEU A 186 4.98 -6.59 -7.67
CA LEU A 186 3.90 -7.57 -7.81
C LEU A 186 4.37 -8.94 -7.30
N LEU A 187 3.58 -9.55 -6.43
CA LEU A 187 3.73 -10.93 -5.97
C LEU A 187 2.58 -11.81 -6.50
N ASP A 188 2.50 -13.07 -6.11
CA ASP A 188 1.40 -13.96 -6.48
C ASP A 188 0.06 -13.59 -5.82
N SER A 189 0.13 -12.98 -4.64
CA SER A 189 -1.00 -12.42 -3.87
C SER A 189 -0.68 -10.99 -3.45
N HIS A 190 -1.72 -10.24 -3.07
CA HIS A 190 -1.53 -8.95 -2.44
C HIS A 190 -0.99 -9.14 -1.02
N GLU A 191 0.19 -8.63 -0.76
CA GLU A 191 0.89 -8.80 0.51
C GLU A 191 1.35 -7.44 1.07
N VAL A 192 1.85 -7.49 2.29
CA VAL A 192 2.55 -6.39 2.94
C VAL A 192 4.00 -6.80 3.14
N ILE A 193 4.92 -5.97 2.67
CA ILE A 193 6.37 -6.14 2.74
C ILE A 193 7.00 -5.07 3.63
N LEU A 194 8.29 -5.21 3.91
CA LEU A 194 9.02 -4.25 4.72
C LEU A 194 9.85 -3.33 3.82
N ALA A 195 9.48 -2.04 3.83
CA ALA A 195 10.16 -0.96 3.12
C ALA A 195 10.75 0.04 4.13
N GLU A 196 12.07 0.20 4.19
CA GLU A 196 12.79 0.93 5.24
C GLU A 196 12.31 0.51 6.66
N GLY A 197 11.95 -0.76 6.81
CA GLY A 197 11.35 -1.33 8.01
C GLY A 197 9.85 -1.10 8.21
N ALA A 198 9.22 -0.21 7.43
CA ALA A 198 7.78 0.05 7.50
C ALA A 198 6.98 -1.01 6.73
N HIS A 199 5.78 -1.30 7.20
CA HIS A 199 4.86 -2.24 6.59
C HIS A 199 4.10 -1.56 5.44
N ALA A 200 4.46 -1.85 4.20
CA ALA A 200 3.88 -1.24 3.00
C ALA A 200 3.30 -2.30 2.06
N GLU A 201 2.20 -1.95 1.39
CA GLU A 201 1.53 -2.88 0.49
C GLU A 201 2.34 -3.20 -0.77
N THR A 202 2.09 -4.37 -1.36
CA THR A 202 2.52 -4.74 -2.71
C THR A 202 1.44 -4.40 -3.74
N CYS A 203 1.66 -4.72 -5.01
CA CYS A 203 0.70 -4.45 -6.06
C CYS A 203 -0.59 -5.26 -5.88
N LEU A 204 -1.72 -4.58 -5.72
CA LEU A 204 -3.05 -5.16 -5.78
C LEU A 204 -3.58 -5.04 -7.21
N LEU A 205 -3.56 -6.14 -7.95
CA LEU A 205 -4.11 -6.15 -9.31
C LEU A 205 -5.63 -6.03 -9.28
N ARG A 206 -6.13 -4.89 -9.77
CA ARG A 206 -7.55 -4.62 -9.99
C ARG A 206 -7.76 -4.10 -11.42
N GLY A 207 -8.51 -4.83 -12.20
CA GLY A 207 -8.84 -4.40 -13.57
C GLY A 207 -7.61 -4.07 -14.42
N SER A 208 -7.54 -2.85 -14.94
CA SER A 208 -6.48 -2.36 -15.83
C SER A 208 -5.46 -1.43 -15.17
N ASP A 209 -5.39 -1.37 -13.84
CA ASP A 209 -4.53 -0.40 -13.15
C ASP A 209 -3.05 -0.57 -13.47
N HIS A 210 -2.60 -1.79 -13.77
CA HIS A 210 -1.24 -2.11 -14.18
C HIS A 210 -0.88 -1.64 -15.61
N GLU A 211 -1.87 -1.33 -16.47
CA GLU A 211 -1.64 -0.85 -17.85
C GLU A 211 -1.01 0.55 -17.90
N HIS A 212 -1.01 1.27 -16.77
CA HIS A 212 -0.46 2.61 -16.69
C HIS A 212 1.06 2.65 -16.48
N PHE A 213 1.67 1.52 -16.12
CA PHE A 213 3.13 1.47 -15.93
C PHE A 213 3.90 1.59 -17.24
N THR A 214 5.00 2.33 -17.22
CA THR A 214 5.83 2.58 -18.41
C THR A 214 6.35 1.28 -19.04
N ASN A 215 6.57 0.25 -18.23
CA ASN A 215 7.04 -1.07 -18.65
C ASN A 215 5.92 -2.12 -18.74
N PHE A 216 4.67 -1.73 -18.94
CA PHE A 216 3.54 -2.64 -19.03
C PHE A 216 3.70 -3.73 -20.10
N ILE A 217 4.36 -3.42 -21.24
CA ILE A 217 4.66 -4.39 -22.28
C ILE A 217 5.48 -5.58 -21.75
N GLU A 218 6.35 -5.37 -20.76
CA GLU A 218 7.09 -6.45 -20.10
C GLU A 218 6.13 -7.39 -19.38
N TYR A 219 5.15 -6.84 -18.66
CA TYR A 219 4.12 -7.60 -17.99
C TYR A 219 3.29 -8.44 -18.97
N GLU A 220 2.86 -7.87 -20.10
CA GLU A 220 2.12 -8.60 -21.14
C GLU A 220 2.92 -9.74 -21.77
N ARG A 221 4.24 -9.56 -21.94
CA ARG A 221 5.12 -10.63 -22.43
C ARG A 221 5.24 -11.80 -21.46
N LEU A 222 5.21 -11.52 -20.15
CA LEU A 222 5.33 -12.54 -19.12
C LEU A 222 4.02 -13.31 -18.92
N TYR A 223 2.89 -12.61 -18.95
CA TYR A 223 1.59 -13.15 -18.51
C TYR A 223 0.51 -13.16 -19.59
N GLY A 224 0.79 -12.65 -20.79
CA GLY A 224 -0.16 -12.50 -21.88
C GLY A 224 -1.17 -11.39 -21.65
N SER A 225 -2.06 -11.14 -22.60
CA SER A 225 -3.10 -10.10 -22.56
C SER A 225 -4.48 -10.63 -22.13
N GLY A 226 -4.55 -11.81 -21.52
CA GLY A 226 -5.78 -12.43 -21.06
C GLY A 226 -6.38 -11.77 -19.80
N PRO A 227 -7.62 -12.14 -19.39
CA PRO A 227 -8.23 -11.67 -18.18
C PRO A 227 -7.36 -12.04 -16.96
N ARG A 228 -7.18 -11.08 -16.06
CA ARG A 228 -6.32 -11.22 -14.88
C ARG A 228 -7.12 -11.78 -13.70
N PRO A 229 -6.51 -12.62 -12.86
CA PRO A 229 -7.13 -12.97 -11.59
C PRO A 229 -7.32 -11.71 -10.74
N VAL A 230 -8.50 -11.57 -10.15
CA VAL A 230 -8.76 -10.52 -9.16
C VAL A 230 -8.06 -10.93 -7.88
N MET A 231 -7.14 -10.08 -7.39
CA MET A 231 -6.49 -10.31 -6.11
C MET A 231 -7.39 -9.81 -4.98
N GLU A 232 -7.46 -10.61 -3.91
CA GLU A 232 -8.06 -10.15 -2.66
C GLU A 232 -7.07 -9.25 -1.90
N PRO A 233 -7.53 -8.14 -1.30
CA PRO A 233 -6.68 -7.30 -0.47
C PRO A 233 -6.13 -8.08 0.72
N PHE A 234 -4.86 -7.81 1.09
CA PHE A 234 -4.22 -8.37 2.28
C PHE A 234 -5.01 -8.09 3.58
N ALA A 235 -5.55 -6.88 3.68
CA ALA A 235 -6.33 -6.38 4.82
C ALA A 235 -7.41 -5.40 4.35
N PRO A 236 -8.39 -5.06 5.20
CA PRO A 236 -9.38 -4.03 4.89
C PRO A 236 -8.71 -2.72 4.52
N GLN A 237 -9.21 -2.08 3.47
CA GLN A 237 -8.72 -0.80 2.97
C GLN A 237 -9.61 0.33 3.48
N VAL A 238 -9.02 1.36 4.11
CA VAL A 238 -9.72 2.52 4.67
C VAL A 238 -8.98 3.82 4.30
N GLY A 239 -9.71 4.94 4.26
CA GLY A 239 -9.10 6.24 3.94
C GLY A 239 -8.88 6.53 2.47
N PHE A 240 -9.26 5.62 1.58
CA PHE A 240 -9.23 5.86 0.14
C PHE A 240 -10.46 6.66 -0.29
N ASP A 241 -10.34 7.47 -1.33
CA ASP A 241 -11.43 8.29 -1.89
C ASP A 241 -12.66 7.50 -2.36
N ASN A 242 -12.55 6.19 -2.40
CA ASN A 242 -13.64 5.30 -2.77
C ASN A 242 -14.55 5.00 -1.57
N ALA A 243 -15.62 5.78 -1.41
CA ALA A 243 -16.58 5.63 -0.32
C ALA A 243 -17.14 4.20 -0.14
N ARG A 244 -17.21 3.40 -1.21
CA ARG A 244 -17.64 2.00 -1.15
C ARG A 244 -16.63 1.10 -0.45
N GLU A 245 -15.34 1.25 -0.76
CA GLU A 245 -14.27 0.45 -0.14
C GLU A 245 -14.05 0.88 1.30
N HIS A 246 -14.11 2.17 1.58
CA HIS A 246 -14.08 2.71 2.94
C HIS A 246 -15.23 2.14 3.79
N LEU A 247 -16.47 2.16 3.27
CA LEU A 247 -17.63 1.60 3.96
C LEU A 247 -17.54 0.08 4.16
N LYS A 248 -17.02 -0.66 3.18
CA LYS A 248 -16.76 -2.11 3.32
C LYS A 248 -15.69 -2.36 4.40
N GLY A 249 -14.60 -1.59 4.41
CA GLY A 249 -13.56 -1.67 5.43
C GLY A 249 -14.14 -1.46 6.83
N LEU A 250 -14.93 -0.43 7.02
CA LEU A 250 -15.62 -0.14 8.29
C LEU A 250 -16.63 -1.22 8.68
N LEU A 251 -17.38 -1.78 7.73
CA LEU A 251 -18.31 -2.90 7.99
C LEU A 251 -17.59 -4.18 8.39
N LEU A 252 -16.42 -4.46 7.80
CA LEU A 252 -15.61 -5.62 8.17
C LEU A 252 -14.98 -5.46 9.57
N LEU A 253 -14.68 -4.22 9.98
CA LEU A 253 -14.14 -3.92 11.31
C LEU A 253 -15.20 -3.86 12.41
N GLY A 254 -16.47 -3.60 12.08
CA GLY A 254 -17.48 -3.28 13.08
C GLY A 254 -18.88 -3.82 12.83
N LEU A 255 -19.10 -5.14 12.90
CA LEU A 255 -20.44 -5.72 13.03
C LEU A 255 -20.92 -5.79 14.49
N SER A 256 -20.46 -4.89 15.37
CA SER A 256 -21.01 -4.77 16.71
C SER A 256 -21.77 -3.46 16.87
N PRO A 257 -23.11 -3.48 17.07
CA PRO A 257 -23.93 -2.27 17.24
C PRO A 257 -23.63 -1.49 18.52
N PHE A 258 -22.66 -1.92 19.33
CA PHE A 258 -22.33 -1.36 20.64
C PHE A 258 -20.88 -0.82 20.75
N VAL A 259 -20.09 -0.89 19.67
CA VAL A 259 -18.77 -0.27 19.66
C VAL A 259 -18.89 1.09 19.00
N GLN A 260 -18.48 2.16 19.68
CA GLN A 260 -18.19 3.44 19.02
C GLN A 260 -17.22 3.13 17.91
N VAL A 261 -17.65 3.27 16.66
CA VAL A 261 -16.78 3.09 15.50
C VAL A 261 -15.75 4.21 15.56
N HIS A 262 -14.60 3.94 16.15
CA HIS A 262 -13.45 4.81 16.05
C HIS A 262 -12.99 4.73 14.58
N ASP A 263 -12.95 5.88 13.92
CA ASP A 263 -12.38 5.99 12.58
C ASP A 263 -10.90 5.58 12.69
N PRO A 264 -10.48 4.46 12.08
CA PRO A 264 -9.12 3.96 12.23
C PRO A 264 -8.09 4.91 11.63
N VAL A 265 -8.45 5.64 10.56
CA VAL A 265 -7.58 6.65 9.91
C VAL A 265 -7.35 7.81 10.86
N ARG A 266 -8.41 8.33 11.45
CA ARG A 266 -8.33 9.43 12.40
C ARG A 266 -7.51 9.04 13.64
N SER A 267 -7.75 7.85 14.18
CA SER A 267 -7.02 7.34 15.35
C SER A 267 -5.53 7.17 15.06
N ALA A 268 -5.18 6.66 13.87
CA ALA A 268 -3.80 6.56 13.44
C ALA A 268 -3.18 7.95 13.27
N TRP A 269 -3.88 8.86 12.60
CA TRP A 269 -3.41 10.23 12.37
C TRP A 269 -3.13 10.98 13.69
N GLU A 270 -4.07 10.93 14.65
CA GLU A 270 -3.93 11.59 15.97
C GLU A 270 -2.70 11.05 16.73
N ARG A 271 -2.48 9.73 16.70
CA ARG A 271 -1.32 9.11 17.33
C ARG A 271 0.00 9.51 16.67
N LEU A 272 0.05 9.53 15.34
CA LEU A 272 1.24 9.92 14.57
C LEU A 272 1.55 11.41 14.71
N ALA A 273 0.54 12.27 14.81
CA ALA A 273 0.70 13.69 15.07
C ALA A 273 1.28 13.95 16.48
N ALA A 274 0.72 13.30 17.51
CA ALA A 274 1.23 13.40 18.86
C ALA A 274 2.70 12.94 18.97
N ARG A 275 3.04 11.82 18.30
CA ARG A 275 4.41 11.34 18.25
C ARG A 275 5.36 12.34 17.56
N ALA A 276 4.91 13.02 16.52
CA ALA A 276 5.72 14.02 15.83
C ALA A 276 6.06 15.21 16.75
N GLU A 277 5.15 15.61 17.63
CA GLU A 277 5.38 16.65 18.63
C GLU A 277 6.40 16.21 19.67
N GLU A 278 6.32 14.96 20.17
CA GLU A 278 7.28 14.39 21.11
C GLU A 278 8.70 14.32 20.55
N CYS A 279 8.86 14.02 19.25
CA CYS A 279 10.17 13.94 18.60
C CYS A 279 10.77 15.32 18.27
N ALA A 280 9.97 16.39 18.29
CA ALA A 280 10.41 17.76 17.98
C ALA A 280 10.86 18.56 19.21
N GLY A 281 10.54 18.12 20.44
CA GLY A 281 10.90 18.73 21.71
C GLY A 281 12.17 18.13 22.29
#